data_eee8e41b923d17fab1c8dafe448559f4
#
_entry.id   eee8e41b923d17fab1c8dafe448559f4
#
_cell.length_a   1.000
_cell.length_b   1.000
_cell.length_c   1.000
_cell.angle_alpha   90.00
_cell.angle_beta   90.00
_cell.angle_gamma   90.00
#
_symmetry.space_group_name_H-M   'P 1'
#
loop_
_entity.id
_entity.type
_entity.pdbx_description
1 polymer ?
#
loop_
_entity_poly.entity_id
_entity_poly.type
_entity_poly.pdbx_seq_one_letter_code
_entity_poly.pdbx_strand_id
1 'polypeptide(L)'
;MKNSNTNTINIFVTAGIALTLCALVSFPFFLSPAAVCCIYVCSVPYLMALFRLRRICITISSDNPFSEELSTDFSFISRCAFCEVPILSICFAAFYVIEDVAISYLQILIPAALLFLCIFTGLLSSSASAVFRHAHEMKEENDLIF
;
A
#
# COMPACT_ATOMS: atom_id res chain seq x y z
N MET A 1 -0.03 25.74 12.37
CA MET A 1 -0.97 25.02 11.51
C MET A 1 -0.36 23.78 10.80
N LYS A 2 0.94 23.76 10.48
CA LYS A 2 1.59 22.61 9.79
C LYS A 2 1.58 21.30 10.61
N ASN A 3 1.79 21.37 11.91
CA ASN A 3 1.82 20.18 12.80
C ASN A 3 0.45 19.47 12.99
N SER A 4 -0.66 20.18 12.86
CA SER A 4 -1.99 19.60 13.10
C SER A 4 -2.39 18.63 11.98
N ASN A 5 -2.17 19.00 10.71
CA ASN A 5 -2.56 18.17 9.58
C ASN A 5 -1.72 16.88 9.48
N THR A 6 -0.43 16.96 9.79
CA THR A 6 0.47 15.79 9.72
C THR A 6 0.19 14.81 10.84
N ASN A 7 -0.15 15.30 12.04
CA ASN A 7 -0.61 14.45 13.14
C ASN A 7 -1.92 13.73 12.78
N THR A 8 -2.84 14.42 12.12
CA THR A 8 -4.11 13.82 11.68
C THR A 8 -3.87 12.69 10.70
N ILE A 9 -3.02 12.88 9.68
CA ILE A 9 -2.70 11.84 8.69
C ILE A 9 -2.03 10.64 9.37
N ASN A 10 -1.09 10.87 10.28
CA ASN A 10 -0.42 9.78 11.02
C ASN A 10 -1.41 8.98 11.89
N ILE A 11 -2.38 9.64 12.51
CA ILE A 11 -3.46 8.98 13.27
C ILE A 11 -4.31 8.12 12.33
N PHE A 12 -4.70 8.62 11.15
CA PHE A 12 -5.47 7.84 10.17
C PHE A 12 -4.72 6.60 9.68
N VAL A 13 -3.44 6.72 9.37
CA VAL A 13 -2.61 5.58 8.92
C VAL A 13 -2.46 4.56 10.06
N THR A 14 -2.22 5.02 11.27
CA THR A 14 -2.10 4.14 12.45
C THR A 14 -3.42 3.42 12.76
N ALA A 15 -4.54 4.14 12.67
CA ALA A 15 -5.87 3.55 12.82
C ALA A 15 -6.15 2.52 11.70
N GLY A 16 -5.73 2.79 10.46
CA GLY A 16 -5.81 1.84 9.34
C GLY A 16 -5.03 0.56 9.61
N ILE A 17 -3.80 0.66 10.12
CA ILE A 17 -2.99 -0.51 10.51
C ILE A 17 -3.70 -1.32 11.62
N ALA A 18 -4.18 -0.65 12.67
CA ALA A 18 -4.88 -1.30 13.76
C ALA A 18 -6.17 -2.00 13.29
N LEU A 19 -6.96 -1.33 12.44
CA LEU A 19 -8.18 -1.90 11.86
C LEU A 19 -7.87 -3.15 11.02
N THR A 20 -6.82 -3.10 10.20
CA THR A 20 -6.39 -4.24 9.37
C THR A 20 -5.97 -5.43 10.24
N LEU A 21 -5.19 -5.18 11.30
CA LEU A 21 -4.78 -6.24 12.22
C LEU A 21 -5.97 -6.85 12.96
N CYS A 22 -6.91 -6.04 13.43
CA CYS A 22 -8.15 -6.54 14.05
C CYS A 22 -8.99 -7.37 13.07
N ALA A 23 -9.11 -6.93 11.82
CA ALA A 23 -9.81 -7.67 10.78
C ALA A 23 -9.16 -9.03 10.51
N LEU A 24 -7.82 -9.08 10.39
CA LEU A 24 -7.09 -10.34 10.19
C LEU A 24 -7.33 -11.35 11.33
N VAL A 25 -7.42 -10.89 12.57
CA VAL A 25 -7.73 -11.76 13.71
C VAL A 25 -9.18 -12.25 13.68
N SER A 26 -10.10 -11.45 13.15
CA SER A 26 -11.54 -11.76 13.11
C SER A 26 -11.93 -12.69 11.95
N PHE A 27 -11.26 -12.62 10.80
CA PHE A 27 -11.60 -13.36 9.59
C PHE A 27 -11.69 -14.88 9.75
N PRO A 28 -10.79 -15.57 10.52
CA PRO A 28 -10.88 -17.01 10.71
C PRO A 28 -12.19 -17.50 11.31
N PHE A 29 -12.92 -16.62 12.00
CA PHE A 29 -14.19 -16.99 12.65
C PHE A 29 -15.41 -16.95 11.71
N PHE A 30 -15.27 -16.23 10.56
CA PHE A 30 -16.39 -15.96 9.66
C PHE A 30 -16.21 -16.48 8.23
N LEU A 31 -14.99 -16.83 7.85
CA LEU A 31 -14.64 -17.18 6.47
C LEU A 31 -14.14 -18.62 6.37
N SER A 32 -14.25 -19.19 5.16
CA SER A 32 -13.69 -20.51 4.86
C SER A 32 -12.16 -20.52 4.99
N PRO A 33 -11.54 -21.67 5.32
CA PRO A 33 -10.09 -21.75 5.45
C PRO A 33 -9.33 -21.32 4.20
N ALA A 34 -9.87 -21.59 3.00
CA ALA A 34 -9.29 -21.20 1.74
C ALA A 34 -9.28 -19.67 1.59
N ALA A 35 -10.39 -18.99 1.89
CA ALA A 35 -10.49 -17.54 1.89
C ALA A 35 -9.53 -16.89 2.89
N VAL A 36 -9.42 -17.44 4.08
CA VAL A 36 -8.50 -16.95 5.14
C VAL A 36 -7.06 -17.04 4.68
N CYS A 37 -6.63 -18.15 4.09
CA CYS A 37 -5.28 -18.28 3.55
C CYS A 37 -4.98 -17.23 2.47
N CYS A 38 -5.89 -17.02 1.53
CA CYS A 38 -5.76 -16.00 0.49
C CYS A 38 -5.61 -14.60 1.09
N ILE A 39 -6.45 -14.23 2.06
CA ILE A 39 -6.42 -12.93 2.73
C ILE A 39 -5.09 -12.74 3.47
N TYR A 40 -4.59 -13.75 4.18
CA TYR A 40 -3.31 -13.64 4.88
C TYR A 40 -2.14 -13.44 3.93
N VAL A 41 -2.10 -14.15 2.79
CA VAL A 41 -1.04 -13.98 1.80
C VAL A 41 -1.08 -12.56 1.20
N CYS A 42 -2.26 -12.06 0.84
CA CYS A 42 -2.44 -10.70 0.31
C CYS A 42 -2.16 -9.62 1.38
N SER A 43 -2.37 -9.90 2.66
CA SER A 43 -2.15 -8.90 3.72
C SER A 43 -0.68 -8.54 3.93
N VAL A 44 0.26 -9.39 3.56
CA VAL A 44 1.70 -9.18 3.80
C VAL A 44 2.23 -7.95 3.05
N PRO A 45 2.17 -7.88 1.70
CA PRO A 45 2.65 -6.71 0.97
C PRO A 45 1.85 -5.45 1.31
N TYR A 46 0.54 -5.59 1.57
CA TYR A 46 -0.30 -4.48 2.00
C TYR A 46 0.15 -3.86 3.33
N LEU A 47 0.40 -4.68 4.37
CA LEU A 47 0.90 -4.20 5.65
C LEU A 47 2.28 -3.56 5.52
N MET A 48 3.18 -4.14 4.72
CA MET A 48 4.49 -3.55 4.46
C MET A 48 4.37 -2.16 3.83
N ALA A 49 3.46 -1.98 2.87
CA ALA A 49 3.16 -0.69 2.26
C ALA A 49 2.61 0.32 3.29
N LEU A 50 1.69 -0.10 4.18
CA LEU A 50 1.16 0.75 5.24
C LEU A 50 2.23 1.21 6.24
N PHE A 51 3.16 0.32 6.63
CA PHE A 51 4.27 0.71 7.52
C PHE A 51 5.20 1.73 6.86
N ARG A 52 5.47 1.58 5.57
CA ARG A 52 6.24 2.57 4.81
C ARG A 52 5.50 3.88 4.66
N LEU A 53 4.20 3.83 4.41
CA LEU A 53 3.36 5.04 4.35
C LEU A 53 3.39 5.81 5.69
N ARG A 54 3.33 5.10 6.82
CA ARG A 54 3.48 5.72 8.14
C ARG A 54 4.85 6.39 8.29
N ARG A 55 5.93 5.75 7.84
CA ARG A 55 7.27 6.33 7.86
C ARG A 55 7.33 7.60 7.03
N ILE A 56 6.77 7.60 5.83
CA ILE A 56 6.65 8.79 4.97
C ILE A 56 5.96 9.93 5.71
N CYS A 57 4.84 9.67 6.38
CA CYS A 57 4.10 10.67 7.14
C CYS A 57 4.96 11.30 8.26
N ILE A 58 5.77 10.50 8.93
CA ILE A 58 6.70 10.98 9.98
C ILE A 58 7.83 11.81 9.36
N THR A 59 8.41 11.36 8.26
CA THR A 59 9.51 12.05 7.57
C THR A 59 9.08 13.40 7.00
N ILE A 60 7.87 13.50 6.44
CA ILE A 60 7.32 14.79 5.96
C ILE A 60 7.09 15.78 7.12
N SER A 61 6.85 15.28 8.34
CA SER A 61 6.72 16.11 9.53
C SER A 61 8.04 16.68 10.02
N SER A 62 9.15 16.07 9.66
CA SER A 62 10.49 16.54 10.00
C SER A 62 10.91 17.69 9.09
N ASP A 63 11.94 18.44 9.49
CA ASP A 63 12.37 19.64 8.79
C ASP A 63 13.04 19.38 7.41
N ASN A 64 13.10 18.12 6.95
CA ASN A 64 13.73 17.72 5.69
C ASN A 64 12.76 16.97 4.75
N PRO A 65 11.76 17.68 4.16
CA PRO A 65 10.72 17.04 3.34
C PRO A 65 11.21 16.53 1.97
N PHE A 66 12.43 16.86 1.55
CA PHE A 66 13.04 16.45 0.27
C PHE A 66 14.24 15.52 0.50
N SER A 67 14.06 14.48 1.30
CA SER A 67 15.10 13.47 1.53
C SER A 67 15.03 12.35 0.48
N GLU A 68 16.18 11.78 0.13
CA GLU A 68 16.28 10.59 -0.73
C GLU A 68 15.48 9.40 -0.15
N GLU A 69 15.32 9.37 1.18
CA GLU A 69 14.52 8.36 1.87
C GLU A 69 13.06 8.35 1.44
N LEU A 70 12.45 9.53 1.18
CA LEU A 70 11.07 9.61 0.70
C LEU A 70 10.89 8.94 -0.66
N SER A 71 11.80 9.23 -1.60
CA SER A 71 11.79 8.60 -2.92
C SER A 71 11.90 7.08 -2.82
N THR A 72 12.77 6.59 -1.93
CA THR A 72 12.98 5.16 -1.70
C THR A 72 11.74 4.50 -1.09
N ASP A 73 11.10 5.14 -0.11
CA ASP A 73 9.88 4.62 0.52
C ASP A 73 8.70 4.57 -0.46
N PHE A 74 8.51 5.59 -1.32
CA PHE A 74 7.51 5.55 -2.38
C PHE A 74 7.79 4.46 -3.43
N SER A 75 9.06 4.28 -3.81
CA SER A 75 9.47 3.19 -4.71
C SER A 75 9.18 1.82 -4.10
N PHE A 76 9.36 1.66 -2.79
CA PHE A 76 9.04 0.43 -2.09
C PHE A 76 7.52 0.15 -2.09
N ILE A 77 6.68 1.15 -1.81
CA ILE A 77 5.21 1.03 -1.87
C ILE A 77 4.77 0.62 -3.28
N SER A 78 5.35 1.23 -4.31
CA SER A 78 5.08 0.88 -5.70
C SER A 78 5.39 -0.60 -5.99
N ARG A 79 6.54 -1.10 -5.54
CA ARG A 79 6.90 -2.52 -5.71
C ARG A 79 5.93 -3.45 -4.99
N CYS A 80 5.54 -3.12 -3.75
CA CYS A 80 4.53 -3.89 -3.01
C CYS A 80 3.21 -3.95 -3.77
N ALA A 81 2.73 -2.82 -4.29
CA ALA A 81 1.49 -2.75 -5.05
C ALA A 81 1.54 -3.58 -6.35
N PHE A 82 2.66 -3.55 -7.08
CA PHE A 82 2.83 -4.39 -8.27
C PHE A 82 2.98 -5.88 -7.95
N CYS A 83 3.62 -6.23 -6.83
CA CYS A 83 3.69 -7.62 -6.36
C CYS A 83 2.31 -8.14 -5.92
N GLU A 84 1.43 -7.27 -5.42
CA GLU A 84 0.07 -7.65 -5.03
C GLU A 84 -0.78 -8.12 -6.21
N VAL A 85 -0.55 -7.59 -7.42
CA VAL A 85 -1.33 -7.93 -8.62
C VAL A 85 -1.29 -9.43 -8.94
N PRO A 86 -0.13 -10.09 -9.12
CA PRO A 86 -0.08 -11.53 -9.35
C PRO A 86 -0.55 -12.34 -8.13
N ILE A 87 -0.27 -11.89 -6.91
CA ILE A 87 -0.72 -12.57 -5.69
C ILE A 87 -2.25 -12.61 -5.65
N LEU A 88 -2.92 -11.47 -5.80
CA LEU A 88 -4.37 -11.39 -5.87
C LEU A 88 -4.95 -12.26 -6.98
N SER A 89 -4.37 -12.21 -8.17
CA SER A 89 -4.84 -13.01 -9.32
C SER A 89 -4.79 -14.51 -9.04
N ILE A 90 -3.70 -14.99 -8.46
CA ILE A 90 -3.53 -16.41 -8.09
C ILE A 90 -4.47 -16.78 -6.95
N CYS A 91 -4.61 -15.94 -5.92
CA CYS A 91 -5.49 -16.18 -4.78
C CYS A 91 -6.95 -16.26 -5.22
N PHE A 92 -7.41 -15.35 -6.09
CA PHE A 92 -8.77 -15.42 -6.61
C PHE A 92 -9.01 -16.67 -7.47
N ALA A 93 -8.07 -17.01 -8.37
CA ALA A 93 -8.18 -18.23 -9.17
C ALA A 93 -8.24 -19.48 -8.27
N ALA A 94 -7.38 -19.58 -7.27
CA ALA A 94 -7.37 -20.69 -6.33
C ALA A 94 -8.66 -20.76 -5.51
N PHE A 95 -9.17 -19.64 -5.05
CA PHE A 95 -10.42 -19.56 -4.30
C PHE A 95 -11.62 -20.09 -5.11
N TYR A 96 -11.76 -19.68 -6.39
CA TYR A 96 -12.85 -20.16 -7.25
C TYR A 96 -12.76 -21.67 -7.54
N VAL A 97 -11.54 -22.20 -7.69
CA VAL A 97 -11.35 -23.64 -7.94
C VAL A 97 -11.64 -24.48 -6.69
N ILE A 98 -11.23 -24.00 -5.50
CA ILE A 98 -11.37 -24.76 -4.25
C ILE A 98 -12.81 -24.77 -3.74
N GLU A 99 -13.49 -23.61 -3.81
CA GLU A 99 -14.84 -23.45 -3.25
C GLU A 99 -15.95 -23.85 -4.25
N ASP A 100 -15.60 -24.19 -5.49
CA ASP A 100 -16.55 -24.54 -6.58
C ASP A 100 -17.73 -23.54 -6.67
N VAL A 101 -17.42 -22.27 -6.52
CA VAL A 101 -18.42 -21.19 -6.44
C VAL A 101 -18.87 -20.82 -7.84
N ALA A 102 -20.20 -20.80 -8.07
CA ALA A 102 -20.77 -20.32 -9.30
C ALA A 102 -20.40 -18.84 -9.56
N ILE A 103 -19.78 -18.57 -10.70
CA ILE A 103 -19.27 -17.24 -11.05
C ILE A 103 -20.45 -16.27 -11.25
N SER A 104 -20.58 -15.31 -10.34
CA SER A 104 -21.52 -14.19 -10.42
C SER A 104 -20.81 -12.91 -10.88
N TYR A 105 -21.53 -11.95 -11.48
CA TYR A 105 -20.96 -10.66 -11.89
C TYR A 105 -20.24 -9.92 -10.75
N LEU A 106 -20.77 -9.95 -9.54
CA LEU A 106 -20.15 -9.31 -8.38
C LEU A 106 -18.81 -9.95 -8.02
N GLN A 107 -18.68 -11.25 -8.20
CA GLN A 107 -17.47 -12.01 -7.90
C GLN A 107 -16.34 -11.74 -8.90
N ILE A 108 -16.65 -11.29 -10.10
CA ILE A 108 -15.66 -10.81 -11.07
C ILE A 108 -15.35 -9.34 -10.84
N LEU A 109 -16.36 -8.53 -10.51
CA LEU A 109 -16.21 -7.09 -10.37
C LEU A 109 -15.32 -6.71 -9.18
N ILE A 110 -15.47 -7.39 -8.04
CA ILE A 110 -14.67 -7.12 -6.83
C ILE A 110 -13.17 -7.36 -7.05
N PRO A 111 -12.72 -8.53 -7.55
CA PRO A 111 -11.31 -8.73 -7.88
C PRO A 111 -10.78 -7.74 -8.91
N ALA A 112 -11.55 -7.46 -9.96
CA ALA A 112 -11.17 -6.52 -10.99
C ALA A 112 -10.94 -5.10 -10.43
N ALA A 113 -11.84 -4.65 -9.55
CA ALA A 113 -11.69 -3.37 -8.86
C ALA A 113 -10.47 -3.33 -7.94
N LEU A 114 -10.20 -4.40 -7.19
CA LEU A 114 -9.01 -4.50 -6.33
C LEU A 114 -7.71 -4.49 -7.16
N LEU A 115 -7.65 -5.25 -8.26
CA LEU A 115 -6.51 -5.23 -9.17
C LEU A 115 -6.28 -3.84 -9.77
N PHE A 116 -7.35 -3.16 -10.19
CA PHE A 116 -7.25 -1.79 -10.67
C PHE A 116 -6.70 -0.84 -9.62
N LEU A 117 -7.17 -0.92 -8.36
CA LEU A 117 -6.67 -0.12 -7.26
C LEU A 117 -5.18 -0.39 -6.97
N CYS A 118 -4.74 -1.64 -7.03
CA CYS A 118 -3.32 -1.99 -6.84
C CYS A 118 -2.45 -1.39 -7.94
N ILE A 119 -2.85 -1.52 -9.21
CA ILE A 119 -2.12 -0.94 -10.35
C ILE A 119 -2.08 0.60 -10.22
N PHE A 120 -3.21 1.22 -9.93
CA PHE A 120 -3.32 2.67 -9.79
C PHE A 120 -2.44 3.20 -8.64
N THR A 121 -2.47 2.55 -7.48
CA THR A 121 -1.62 2.89 -6.33
C THR A 121 -0.14 2.69 -6.67
N GLY A 122 0.21 1.63 -7.37
CA GLY A 122 1.57 1.36 -7.83
C GLY A 122 2.11 2.45 -8.76
N LEU A 123 1.30 2.88 -9.74
CA LEU A 123 1.66 3.94 -10.67
C LEU A 123 1.80 5.31 -9.98
N LEU A 124 0.85 5.66 -9.09
CA LEU A 124 0.93 6.90 -8.33
C LEU A 124 2.18 6.95 -7.44
N SER A 125 2.47 5.86 -6.74
CA SER A 125 3.66 5.78 -5.88
C SER A 125 4.95 5.84 -6.68
N SER A 126 4.99 5.22 -7.86
CA SER A 126 6.14 5.30 -8.77
C SER A 126 6.37 6.72 -9.27
N SER A 127 5.30 7.40 -9.68
CA SER A 127 5.36 8.81 -10.13
C SER A 127 5.81 9.74 -8.99
N ALA A 128 5.27 9.55 -7.78
CA ALA A 128 5.70 10.30 -6.60
C ALA A 128 7.19 10.09 -6.31
N SER A 129 7.68 8.85 -6.34
CA SER A 129 9.10 8.53 -6.16
C SER A 129 9.98 9.30 -7.15
N ALA A 130 9.61 9.33 -8.43
CA ALA A 130 10.35 10.05 -9.46
C ALA A 130 10.40 11.56 -9.20
N VAL A 131 9.27 12.16 -8.81
CA VAL A 131 9.18 13.59 -8.50
C VAL A 131 10.06 13.96 -7.30
N PHE A 132 10.00 13.17 -6.22
CA PHE A 132 10.83 13.44 -5.04
C PHE A 132 12.32 13.26 -5.30
N ARG A 133 12.71 12.30 -6.15
CA ARG A 133 14.10 12.14 -6.57
C ARG A 133 14.61 13.34 -7.36
N HIS A 134 13.86 13.81 -8.34
CA HIS A 134 14.24 15.00 -9.09
C HIS A 134 14.29 16.26 -8.22
N ALA A 135 13.37 16.40 -7.27
CA ALA A 135 13.39 17.52 -6.32
C ALA A 135 14.64 17.49 -5.42
N HIS A 136 15.08 16.31 -5.02
CA HIS A 136 16.30 16.13 -4.23
C HIS A 136 17.55 16.48 -5.05
N GLU A 137 17.67 15.96 -6.28
CA GLU A 137 18.77 16.26 -7.21
C GLU A 137 18.90 17.77 -7.47
N MET A 138 17.78 18.46 -7.73
CA MET A 138 17.79 19.93 -7.92
C MET A 138 18.21 20.70 -6.67
N LYS A 139 17.87 20.21 -5.48
CA LYS A 139 18.29 20.82 -4.22
C LYS A 139 19.79 20.68 -4.02
N GLU A 140 20.37 19.50 -4.26
CA GLU A 140 21.81 19.27 -4.16
C GLU A 140 22.60 20.15 -5.16
N GLU A 141 22.13 20.25 -6.40
CA GLU A 141 22.76 21.15 -7.40
C GLU A 141 22.74 22.61 -6.96
N ASN A 142 21.63 23.08 -6.36
CA ASN A 142 21.52 24.44 -5.88
C ASN A 142 22.40 24.73 -4.66
N ASP A 143 22.57 23.75 -3.77
CA ASP A 143 23.45 23.87 -2.60
C ASP A 143 24.95 23.84 -2.97
N LEU A 144 25.30 23.27 -4.14
CA LEU A 144 26.68 23.29 -4.67
C LEU A 144 27.09 24.62 -5.35
N ILE A 145 26.11 25.45 -5.71
CA ILE A 145 26.35 26.75 -6.38
C ILE A 145 26.64 27.88 -5.36
N PHE A 146 26.31 27.67 -4.10
CA PHE A 146 26.57 28.63 -3.01
C PHE A 146 27.58 28.08 -2.01
#